data_df2c0c3d2e21af82906bba9704d479d4
#
_entry.id   df2c0c3d2e21af82906bba9704d479d4
#
_cell.length_a   1.000
_cell.length_b   1.000
_cell.length_c   1.000
_cell.angle_alpha   90.00
_cell.angle_beta   90.00
_cell.angle_gamma   90.00
#
_symmetry.space_group_name_H-M   'P 1'
#
loop_
_entity.id
_entity.type
_entity.pdbx_description
1 polymer ?
#
loop_
_entity_poly.entity_id
_entity_poly.type
_entity_poly.pdbx_seq_one_letter_code
_entity_poly.pdbx_strand_id
1 'polypeptide(L)'
;NLHTIIRLPGSIFSPYTSIATNILFFNNEEAEGCEGGFKTKETWFYRLDMPEGYKHFSKTKPMKVEHTLPIQEWWNDRKEIVNDEVGEKSRVFTAQQLIDLDCNFDQCKFPKEEEEILPPAELLKQYFEKRAALDHEIDKTLSEIQKILGIDIKSCN
;
A
#
# COMPACT_ATOMS: atom_id res chain seq x y z
N ASN A 1 27.19 -2.11 5.16
CA ASN A 1 26.34 -3.29 5.31
C ASN A 1 24.86 -2.89 5.34
N LEU A 2 24.16 -3.08 4.21
CA LEU A 2 22.70 -2.93 4.13
C LEU A 2 22.06 -4.22 4.65
N HIS A 3 21.43 -4.17 5.84
CA HIS A 3 20.95 -5.38 6.49
C HIS A 3 19.43 -5.51 6.51
N THR A 4 18.68 -4.43 6.33
CA THR A 4 17.21 -4.50 6.38
C THR A 4 16.59 -3.40 5.53
N ILE A 5 15.53 -3.74 4.81
CA ILE A 5 14.67 -2.81 4.08
C ILE A 5 13.23 -3.04 4.53
N ILE A 6 12.57 -1.97 4.97
CA ILE A 6 11.16 -2.01 5.36
C ILE A 6 10.35 -1.22 4.34
N ARG A 7 9.41 -1.92 3.68
CA ARG A 7 8.49 -1.32 2.73
C ARG A 7 7.27 -0.80 3.45
N LEU A 8 6.97 0.46 3.23
CA LEU A 8 5.84 1.16 3.83
C LEU A 8 4.68 1.28 2.84
N PRO A 9 3.42 1.31 3.33
CA PRO A 9 2.24 1.56 2.50
C PRO A 9 2.32 2.89 1.76
N GLY A 10 1.80 2.94 0.52
CA GLY A 10 1.89 4.13 -0.33
C GLY A 10 1.19 5.38 0.20
N SER A 11 0.22 5.22 1.09
CA SER A 11 -0.56 6.35 1.61
C SER A 11 0.06 7.07 2.81
N ILE A 12 1.23 6.64 3.32
CA ILE A 12 1.85 7.22 4.52
C ILE A 12 2.11 8.71 4.37
N PHE A 13 2.53 9.13 3.19
CA PHE A 13 2.82 10.53 2.89
C PHE A 13 1.66 11.27 2.19
N SER A 14 0.44 10.75 2.29
CA SER A 14 -0.75 11.42 1.78
C SER A 14 -0.97 12.77 2.50
N PRO A 15 -1.35 13.86 1.81
CA PRO A 15 -1.77 13.93 0.40
C PRO A 15 -0.63 14.19 -0.60
N TYR A 16 0.62 14.24 -0.15
CA TYR A 16 1.75 14.65 -1.01
C TYR A 16 2.13 13.58 -2.05
N THR A 17 2.08 12.31 -1.66
CA THR A 17 2.32 11.18 -2.56
C THR A 17 1.56 9.94 -2.12
N SER A 18 1.23 9.08 -3.08
CA SER A 18 0.65 7.75 -2.86
C SER A 18 1.64 6.62 -3.17
N ILE A 19 2.90 6.96 -3.42
CA ILE A 19 3.93 5.97 -3.77
C ILE A 19 4.38 5.24 -2.51
N ALA A 20 4.47 3.91 -2.59
CA ALA A 20 5.09 3.10 -1.53
C ALA A 20 6.58 3.47 -1.40
N THR A 21 7.04 3.60 -0.18
CA THR A 21 8.41 4.00 0.13
C THR A 21 9.13 2.93 0.92
N ASN A 22 10.44 2.91 0.85
CA ASN A 22 11.29 1.99 1.58
C ASN A 22 12.14 2.74 2.60
N ILE A 23 12.26 2.17 3.81
CA ILE A 23 13.23 2.60 4.81
C ILE A 23 14.40 1.61 4.75
N LEU A 24 15.61 2.14 4.55
CA LEU A 24 16.83 1.35 4.47
C LEU A 24 17.60 1.46 5.79
N PHE A 25 17.95 0.31 6.34
CA PHE A 25 18.80 0.21 7.54
C PHE A 25 20.15 -0.38 7.17
N PHE A 26 21.17 0.34 7.50
CA PHE A 26 22.55 -0.08 7.20
C PHE A 26 23.49 0.30 8.35
N ASN A 27 24.53 -0.52 8.52
CA ASN A 27 25.63 -0.27 9.45
C ASN A 27 26.81 0.29 8.68
N ASN A 28 27.39 1.36 9.18
CA ASN A 28 28.66 1.90 8.66
C ASN A 28 29.82 1.25 9.43
N GLU A 29 30.08 -0.02 9.13
CA GLU A 29 31.20 -0.74 9.70
C GLU A 29 32.40 -0.63 8.73
N GLU A 30 33.59 -0.38 9.27
CA GLU A 30 34.79 -0.41 8.45
C GLU A 30 35.07 -1.84 7.95
N ALA A 31 35.44 -1.95 6.66
CA ALA A 31 35.74 -3.21 6.02
C ALA A 31 37.18 -3.61 6.29
N GLU A 32 37.43 -4.28 7.40
CA GLU A 32 38.73 -4.98 7.54
C GLU A 32 38.86 -6.06 6.46
N GLY A 33 39.79 -5.88 5.54
CA GLY A 33 40.18 -6.90 4.56
C GLY A 33 39.29 -7.05 3.32
N CYS A 34 38.41 -6.12 3.02
CA CYS A 34 37.62 -6.15 1.78
C CYS A 34 38.20 -5.21 0.71
N GLU A 35 39.20 -5.65 -0.01
CA GLU A 35 39.58 -4.99 -1.27
C GLU A 35 38.46 -5.16 -2.29
N GLY A 36 37.61 -4.12 -2.42
CA GLY A 36 36.56 -4.05 -3.43
C GLY A 36 35.33 -4.93 -3.23
N GLY A 37 35.14 -5.54 -2.05
CA GLY A 37 34.00 -6.40 -1.77
C GLY A 37 32.85 -5.70 -1.05
N PHE A 38 31.61 -6.19 -1.27
CA PHE A 38 30.46 -5.75 -0.53
C PHE A 38 30.50 -6.28 0.91
N LYS A 39 30.27 -5.41 1.91
CA LYS A 39 30.07 -5.84 3.29
C LYS A 39 28.72 -6.50 3.54
N THR A 40 27.75 -6.20 2.69
CA THR A 40 26.43 -6.78 2.76
C THR A 40 26.49 -8.25 2.39
N LYS A 41 26.18 -9.13 3.33
CA LYS A 41 26.07 -10.57 3.10
C LYS A 41 24.65 -10.93 2.69
N GLU A 42 23.68 -10.44 3.47
CA GLU A 42 22.26 -10.66 3.28
C GLU A 42 21.47 -9.43 3.68
N THR A 43 20.32 -9.22 3.05
CA THR A 43 19.41 -8.12 3.33
C THR A 43 18.03 -8.68 3.55
N TRP A 44 17.44 -8.36 4.67
CA TRP A 44 16.06 -8.68 4.99
C TRP A 44 15.11 -7.65 4.42
N PHE A 45 14.06 -8.11 3.79
CA PHE A 45 12.94 -7.29 3.32
C PHE A 45 11.72 -7.60 4.17
N TYR A 46 11.02 -6.57 4.59
CA TYR A 46 9.77 -6.68 5.31
C TYR A 46 8.78 -5.64 4.80
N ARG A 47 7.54 -6.06 4.54
CA ARG A 47 6.44 -5.18 4.16
C ARG A 47 5.54 -4.91 5.35
N LEU A 48 5.33 -3.64 5.66
CA LEU A 48 4.31 -3.22 6.60
C LEU A 48 2.97 -3.12 5.86
N ASP A 49 2.04 -4.00 6.20
CA ASP A 49 0.69 -3.94 5.66
C ASP A 49 -0.13 -2.83 6.33
N MET A 50 -1.25 -2.46 5.71
CA MET A 50 -2.18 -1.50 6.30
C MET A 50 -2.78 -2.09 7.58
N PRO A 51 -2.93 -1.27 8.65
CA PRO A 51 -3.59 -1.71 9.87
C PRO A 51 -5.05 -2.06 9.61
N GLU A 52 -5.60 -2.97 10.39
CA GLU A 52 -6.99 -3.35 10.30
C GLU A 52 -7.93 -2.13 10.44
N GLY A 53 -8.93 -2.05 9.59
CA GLY A 53 -9.85 -0.91 9.52
C GLY A 53 -9.32 0.34 8.80
N TYR A 54 -8.10 0.30 8.25
CA TYR A 54 -7.52 1.38 7.47
C TYR A 54 -7.45 0.99 5.99
N LYS A 55 -8.16 1.73 5.13
CA LYS A 55 -7.99 1.60 3.66
C LYS A 55 -6.78 2.40 3.17
N HIS A 56 -6.51 3.54 3.80
CA HIS A 56 -5.37 4.41 3.51
C HIS A 56 -5.10 5.32 4.71
N PHE A 57 -3.86 5.79 4.84
CA PHE A 57 -3.52 6.87 5.74
C PHE A 57 -3.90 8.21 5.11
N SER A 58 -4.23 9.18 5.95
CA SER A 58 -4.60 10.52 5.49
C SER A 58 -4.20 11.55 6.54
N LYS A 59 -4.34 12.84 6.21
CA LYS A 59 -4.07 13.92 7.16
C LYS A 59 -4.93 13.84 8.42
N THR A 60 -6.14 13.33 8.32
CA THR A 60 -7.07 13.15 9.46
C THR A 60 -6.89 11.81 10.18
N LYS A 61 -6.32 10.82 9.51
CA LYS A 61 -5.98 9.49 10.04
C LYS A 61 -4.52 9.17 9.75
N PRO A 62 -3.56 9.85 10.39
CA PRO A 62 -2.13 9.63 10.15
C PRO A 62 -1.67 8.28 10.69
N MET A 63 -0.52 7.83 10.22
CA MET A 63 0.18 6.70 10.81
C MET A 63 0.58 7.04 12.25
N LYS A 64 0.36 6.09 13.16
CA LYS A 64 0.75 6.18 14.57
C LYS A 64 1.87 5.19 14.86
N VAL A 65 2.59 5.40 15.98
CA VAL A 65 3.65 4.48 16.43
C VAL A 65 3.10 3.06 16.65
N GLU A 66 1.88 2.93 17.15
CA GLU A 66 1.22 1.63 17.35
C GLU A 66 1.15 0.79 16.07
N HIS A 67 1.03 1.43 14.91
CA HIS A 67 0.99 0.73 13.61
C HIS A 67 2.36 0.13 13.22
N THR A 68 3.44 0.50 13.92
CA THR A 68 4.78 -0.07 13.68
C THR A 68 5.09 -1.28 14.57
N LEU A 69 4.21 -1.65 15.50
CA LEU A 69 4.40 -2.81 16.38
C LEU A 69 4.70 -4.11 15.61
N PRO A 70 4.03 -4.43 14.48
CA PRO A 70 4.37 -5.62 13.72
C PRO A 70 5.81 -5.64 13.19
N ILE A 71 6.39 -4.45 12.90
CA ILE A 71 7.80 -4.34 12.52
C ILE A 71 8.69 -4.70 13.71
N GLN A 72 8.37 -4.20 14.91
CA GLN A 72 9.16 -4.44 16.12
C GLN A 72 9.13 -5.91 16.53
N GLU A 73 7.97 -6.54 16.46
CA GLU A 73 7.80 -7.96 16.73
C GLU A 73 8.63 -8.80 15.77
N TRP A 74 8.49 -8.55 14.47
CA TRP A 74 9.27 -9.25 13.44
C TRP A 74 10.78 -8.98 13.58
N TRP A 75 11.19 -7.76 13.96
CA TRP A 75 12.60 -7.39 14.11
C TRP A 75 13.32 -8.23 15.16
N ASN A 76 12.63 -8.58 16.24
CA ASN A 76 13.18 -9.37 17.32
C ASN A 76 13.30 -10.87 16.98
N ASP A 77 12.44 -11.36 16.09
CA ASP A 77 12.44 -12.76 15.62
C ASP A 77 12.19 -12.80 14.11
N ARG A 78 13.23 -12.45 13.35
CA ARG A 78 13.14 -12.35 11.89
C ARG A 78 12.90 -13.70 11.27
N LYS A 79 11.80 -13.82 10.53
CA LYS A 79 11.42 -15.00 9.77
C LYS A 79 10.91 -14.59 8.41
N GLU A 80 11.14 -15.46 7.43
CA GLU A 80 10.46 -15.32 6.14
C GLU A 80 8.97 -15.58 6.32
N ILE A 81 8.15 -14.71 5.74
CA ILE A 81 6.70 -14.82 5.75
C ILE A 81 6.27 -14.79 4.29
N VAL A 82 6.03 -16.00 3.77
CA VAL A 82 5.59 -16.21 2.39
C VAL A 82 4.42 -17.18 2.44
N ASN A 83 3.25 -16.74 2.04
CA ASN A 83 2.07 -17.58 1.94
C ASN A 83 1.14 -17.07 0.83
N ASP A 84 0.16 -17.89 0.45
CA ASP A 84 -0.77 -17.57 -0.64
C ASP A 84 -1.71 -16.40 -0.32
N GLU A 85 -1.99 -16.15 0.97
CA GLU A 85 -2.93 -15.10 1.41
C GLU A 85 -2.28 -13.70 1.37
N VAL A 86 -1.06 -13.58 1.89
CA VAL A 86 -0.37 -12.29 2.00
C VAL A 86 0.77 -12.12 0.99
N GLY A 87 1.06 -13.16 0.22
CA GLY A 87 2.20 -13.20 -0.69
C GLY A 87 3.54 -13.15 0.07
N GLU A 88 4.54 -12.54 -0.53
CA GLU A 88 5.85 -12.33 0.09
C GLU A 88 5.81 -11.10 1.01
N LYS A 89 5.58 -11.32 2.30
CA LYS A 89 5.58 -10.24 3.30
C LYS A 89 6.96 -9.98 3.87
N SER A 90 7.73 -11.03 4.11
CA SER A 90 9.12 -10.95 4.57
C SER A 90 9.98 -12.00 3.89
N ARG A 91 11.15 -11.58 3.41
CA ARG A 91 12.11 -12.46 2.74
C ARG A 91 13.54 -11.97 2.95
N VAL A 92 14.48 -12.91 2.94
CA VAL A 92 15.90 -12.60 2.95
C VAL A 92 16.51 -12.82 1.57
N PHE A 93 17.38 -11.92 1.15
CA PHE A 93 18.14 -12.02 -0.10
C PHE A 93 19.63 -11.91 0.21
N THR A 94 20.42 -12.76 -0.40
CA THR A 94 21.88 -12.61 -0.38
C THR A 94 22.30 -11.43 -1.25
N ALA A 95 23.50 -10.88 -1.00
CA ALA A 95 24.01 -9.79 -1.81
C ALA A 95 24.09 -10.16 -3.31
N GLN A 96 24.43 -11.43 -3.63
CA GLN A 96 24.48 -11.89 -5.01
C GLN A 96 23.08 -11.91 -5.65
N GLN A 97 22.07 -12.41 -4.95
CA GLN A 97 20.69 -12.38 -5.44
C GLN A 97 20.19 -10.95 -5.71
N LEU A 98 20.58 -9.98 -4.87
CA LEU A 98 20.21 -8.57 -5.11
C LEU A 98 20.92 -8.01 -6.34
N ILE A 99 22.19 -8.39 -6.60
CA ILE A 99 22.91 -8.00 -7.80
C ILE A 99 22.24 -8.62 -9.04
N ASP A 100 21.89 -9.90 -8.98
CA ASP A 100 21.21 -10.62 -10.07
C ASP A 100 19.83 -10.03 -10.40
N LEU A 101 19.21 -9.34 -9.41
CA LEU A 101 17.97 -8.58 -9.56
C LEU A 101 18.22 -7.09 -9.91
N ASP A 102 19.39 -6.73 -10.44
CA ASP A 102 19.79 -5.36 -10.78
C ASP A 102 19.66 -4.39 -9.58
N CYS A 103 19.92 -4.86 -8.36
CA CYS A 103 19.71 -4.12 -7.12
C CYS A 103 18.31 -3.53 -6.98
N ASN A 104 17.31 -4.22 -7.48
CA ASN A 104 15.92 -3.80 -7.36
C ASN A 104 15.42 -4.02 -5.92
N PHE A 105 15.23 -2.93 -5.17
CA PHE A 105 14.71 -2.94 -3.81
C PHE A 105 13.16 -2.97 -3.73
N ASP A 106 12.49 -3.13 -4.87
CA ASP A 106 11.04 -3.26 -4.94
C ASP A 106 10.59 -4.72 -4.75
N GLN A 107 11.09 -5.34 -3.67
CA GLN A 107 10.73 -6.69 -3.26
C GLN A 107 9.60 -6.66 -2.22
N CYS A 108 9.01 -7.81 -1.91
CA CYS A 108 7.88 -7.93 -0.99
C CYS A 108 6.75 -6.94 -1.35
N LYS A 109 6.33 -6.95 -2.60
CA LYS A 109 5.28 -6.05 -3.13
C LYS A 109 3.96 -6.29 -2.41
N PHE A 110 3.16 -5.23 -2.32
CA PHE A 110 1.78 -5.38 -1.87
C PHE A 110 1.03 -6.29 -2.85
N PRO A 111 0.18 -7.22 -2.33
CA PRO A 111 -0.70 -7.99 -3.18
C PRO A 111 -1.48 -7.04 -4.08
N LYS A 112 -1.49 -7.30 -5.36
CA LYS A 112 -2.39 -6.61 -6.27
C LYS A 112 -3.75 -7.28 -6.10
N GLU A 113 -4.77 -6.50 -5.76
CA GLU A 113 -6.13 -6.94 -6.00
C GLU A 113 -6.24 -7.11 -7.52
N GLU A 114 -6.35 -8.35 -7.99
CA GLU A 114 -6.69 -8.62 -9.37
C GLU A 114 -8.13 -8.14 -9.56
N GLU A 115 -8.28 -6.90 -10.02
CA GLU A 115 -9.57 -6.46 -10.52
C GLU A 115 -9.94 -7.37 -11.69
N GLU A 116 -11.00 -8.13 -11.52
CA GLU A 116 -11.56 -8.96 -12.60
C GLU A 116 -11.85 -8.04 -13.79
N ILE A 117 -11.05 -8.15 -14.84
CA ILE A 117 -11.24 -7.37 -16.06
C ILE A 117 -12.48 -7.91 -16.76
N LEU A 118 -13.63 -7.35 -16.40
CA LEU A 118 -14.90 -7.68 -17.02
C LEU A 118 -14.87 -7.32 -18.52
N PRO A 119 -15.55 -8.10 -19.37
CA PRO A 119 -15.75 -7.73 -20.76
C PRO A 119 -16.33 -6.32 -20.90
N PRO A 120 -15.92 -5.51 -21.88
CA PRO A 120 -16.35 -4.12 -22.02
C PRO A 120 -17.87 -3.92 -21.98
N ALA A 121 -18.64 -4.86 -22.52
CA ALA A 121 -20.10 -4.81 -22.51
C ALA A 121 -20.68 -4.96 -21.11
N GLU A 122 -20.08 -5.82 -20.29
CA GLU A 122 -20.49 -6.05 -18.91
C GLU A 122 -20.10 -4.89 -17.99
N LEU A 123 -18.91 -4.32 -18.23
CA LEU A 123 -18.44 -3.13 -17.55
C LEU A 123 -19.36 -1.93 -17.80
N LEU A 124 -19.77 -1.71 -19.06
CA LEU A 124 -20.73 -0.67 -19.43
C LEU A 124 -22.08 -0.88 -18.77
N LYS A 125 -22.58 -2.12 -18.73
CA LYS A 125 -23.84 -2.44 -18.07
C LYS A 125 -23.78 -2.09 -16.58
N GLN A 126 -22.73 -2.53 -15.87
CA GLN A 126 -22.54 -2.19 -14.45
C GLN A 126 -22.38 -0.68 -14.22
N TYR A 127 -21.72 0.02 -15.13
CA TYR A 127 -21.60 1.47 -15.06
C TYR A 127 -22.97 2.14 -15.14
N PHE A 128 -23.82 1.77 -16.11
CA PHE A 128 -25.14 2.36 -16.26
C PHE A 128 -26.06 2.02 -15.07
N GLU A 129 -25.98 0.81 -14.54
CA GLU A 129 -26.74 0.43 -13.35
C GLU A 129 -26.32 1.23 -12.11
N LYS A 130 -25.00 1.37 -11.86
CA LYS A 130 -24.48 2.18 -10.76
C LYS A 130 -24.82 3.65 -10.92
N ARG A 131 -24.75 4.18 -12.15
CA ARG A 131 -25.10 5.56 -12.44
C ARG A 131 -26.58 5.82 -12.15
N ALA A 132 -27.49 4.96 -12.64
CA ALA A 132 -28.91 5.10 -12.39
C ALA A 132 -29.26 5.06 -10.88
N ALA A 133 -28.57 4.20 -10.11
CA ALA A 133 -28.76 4.15 -8.66
C ALA A 133 -28.30 5.43 -7.97
N LEU A 134 -27.14 6.00 -8.36
CA LEU A 134 -26.62 7.26 -7.83
C LEU A 134 -27.51 8.45 -8.23
N ASP A 135 -27.97 8.51 -9.47
CA ASP A 135 -28.90 9.56 -9.93
C ASP A 135 -30.20 9.53 -9.11
N HIS A 136 -30.71 8.33 -8.81
CA HIS A 136 -31.90 8.19 -7.95
C HIS A 136 -31.65 8.67 -6.49
N GLU A 137 -30.48 8.37 -5.90
CA GLU A 137 -30.11 8.88 -4.56
C GLU A 137 -29.97 10.41 -4.56
N ILE A 138 -29.37 10.97 -5.61
CA ILE A 138 -29.26 12.43 -5.79
C ILE A 138 -30.64 13.07 -5.86
N ASP A 139 -31.54 12.55 -6.70
CA ASP A 139 -32.90 13.08 -6.86
C ASP A 139 -33.70 12.99 -5.55
N LYS A 140 -33.53 11.90 -4.81
CA LYS A 140 -34.16 11.74 -3.50
C LYS A 140 -33.64 12.81 -2.52
N THR A 141 -32.34 12.98 -2.43
CA THR A 141 -31.72 13.97 -1.54
C THR A 141 -32.11 15.39 -1.92
N LEU A 142 -32.15 15.71 -3.21
CA LEU A 142 -32.63 17.01 -3.71
C LEU A 142 -34.09 17.25 -3.34
N SER A 143 -34.95 16.22 -3.46
CA SER A 143 -36.34 16.31 -3.09
C SER A 143 -36.54 16.56 -1.58
N GLU A 144 -35.69 15.97 -0.74
CA GLU A 144 -35.69 16.21 0.71
C GLU A 144 -35.25 17.63 1.03
N ILE A 145 -34.21 18.15 0.37
CA ILE A 145 -33.75 19.52 0.51
C ILE A 145 -34.82 20.53 0.08
N GLN A 146 -35.49 20.28 -1.04
CA GLN A 146 -36.61 21.13 -1.52
C GLN A 146 -37.75 21.20 -0.48
N LYS A 147 -38.11 20.09 0.13
CA LYS A 147 -39.13 20.04 1.20
C LYS A 147 -38.68 20.85 2.43
N ILE A 148 -37.41 20.74 2.83
CA ILE A 148 -36.88 21.47 4.00
C ILE A 148 -36.85 22.98 3.74
N LEU A 149 -36.46 23.38 2.54
CA LEU A 149 -36.34 24.80 2.16
C LEU A 149 -37.67 25.44 1.73
N GLY A 150 -38.74 24.65 1.52
CA GLY A 150 -39.99 25.13 1.02
C GLY A 150 -39.92 25.72 -0.40
N ILE A 151 -38.94 25.29 -1.20
CA ILE A 151 -38.67 25.76 -2.55
C ILE A 151 -39.20 24.72 -3.54
N ASP A 152 -40.12 25.12 -4.40
CA ASP A 152 -40.63 24.30 -5.52
C ASP A 152 -39.81 24.65 -6.76
N ILE A 153 -38.70 23.95 -6.99
CA ILE A 153 -37.91 24.11 -8.21
C ILE A 153 -38.58 23.28 -9.30
N LYS A 154 -39.47 23.88 -10.05
CA LYS A 154 -39.90 23.28 -11.31
C LYS A 154 -38.70 23.11 -12.21
N SER A 155 -38.46 21.89 -12.66
CA SER A 155 -37.40 21.49 -13.58
C SER A 155 -37.33 22.52 -14.72
N CYS A 156 -36.22 23.25 -14.82
CA CYS A 156 -35.86 23.91 -16.06
C CYS A 156 -35.54 22.81 -17.08
N ASN A 157 -36.44 22.63 -18.05
CA ASN A 157 -36.18 21.90 -19.28
C ASN A 157 -35.12 22.61 -20.11
#